data_6c248390ce63f934880b9985ad50fb7c
#
_entry.id   6c248390ce63f934880b9985ad50fb7c
#
_cell.length_a   1.000
_cell.length_b   1.000
_cell.length_c   1.000
_cell.angle_alpha   90.00
_cell.angle_beta   90.00
_cell.angle_gamma   90.00
#
_symmetry.space_group_name_H-M   'P 1'
#
loop_
_entity.id
_entity.type
_entity.pdbx_description
1 polymer ?
#
loop_
_entity_poly.entity_id
_entity_poly.type
_entity_poly.pdbx_seq_one_letter_code
_entity_poly.pdbx_strand_id
1 'polypeptide(L)'
;MLTQEEDVEIHALHARGWTVSAIARHTGRDRKTVRACLAARESGRVAAPSVLEPYREYLEARFADDAHVLAAVLWRELQSLGFGRSYQTLTRELRHLELRPRCECCRRGGVDVTTEIDHPAGEELQFDWLELPQTPWGEPAYVLVGALSHSSQCRGVFSEGLTGAHVIESLDGVLRRLGGTARRWRTDRMAGVVFPGSDRLLPEFAACAKHYGVCVDVCPARRAKRKGVVEAAVKYVTNSWWCSAPATNAAQAQAGLDRFCSEVADLRARGTRTVAELAADERLLTLPATPFPAEIRVERLASRSALICFEGNRYSVPAVLAGTPVTVCARIGAGSLAIVSAAGAEVAAHRRAPAGTGQVVRSAEHAAGLEVAVLAAFTTRPPCRRKQNSPPGPEALAAAARLRGQDAGGVVVDLASYARLAQVAR
;
A
#
# COMPACT_ATOMS: atom_id res chain seq x y z
N MET A 1 12.21 43.48 -11.33
CA MET A 1 12.88 43.52 -10.02
C MET A 1 14.36 43.71 -10.27
N LEU A 2 15.06 44.47 -9.40
CA LEU A 2 16.52 44.51 -9.44
C LEU A 2 17.09 43.21 -8.90
N THR A 3 18.19 42.73 -9.48
CA THR A 3 19.00 41.66 -8.89
C THR A 3 19.82 42.20 -7.73
N GLN A 4 20.33 41.32 -6.86
CA GLN A 4 21.20 41.75 -5.75
C GLN A 4 22.50 42.36 -6.25
N GLU A 5 23.02 41.90 -7.37
CA GLU A 5 24.20 42.44 -8.03
C GLU A 5 23.95 43.89 -8.55
N GLU A 6 22.81 44.12 -9.23
CA GLU A 6 22.40 45.44 -9.71
C GLU A 6 22.18 46.44 -8.56
N ASP A 7 21.62 45.97 -7.42
CA ASP A 7 21.44 46.79 -6.23
C ASP A 7 22.79 47.25 -5.67
N VAL A 8 23.75 46.33 -5.52
CA VAL A 8 25.11 46.66 -5.07
C VAL A 8 25.83 47.61 -6.04
N GLU A 9 25.67 47.37 -7.35
CA GLU A 9 26.29 48.21 -8.39
C GLU A 9 25.73 49.64 -8.35
N ILE A 10 24.40 49.82 -8.26
CA ILE A 10 23.74 51.12 -8.15
C ILE A 10 24.29 51.90 -6.96
N HIS A 11 24.42 51.27 -5.81
CA HIS A 11 24.97 51.89 -4.61
C HIS A 11 26.45 52.22 -4.74
N ALA A 12 27.25 51.35 -5.32
CA ALA A 12 28.68 51.58 -5.54
C ALA A 12 28.94 52.76 -6.50
N LEU A 13 28.14 52.87 -7.57
CA LEU A 13 28.23 53.96 -8.52
C LEU A 13 27.79 55.29 -7.90
N HIS A 14 26.71 55.27 -7.09
CA HIS A 14 26.26 56.47 -6.37
C HIS A 14 27.31 56.95 -5.34
N ALA A 15 27.92 56.03 -4.59
CA ALA A 15 29.00 56.35 -3.65
C ALA A 15 30.25 56.95 -4.32
N ARG A 16 30.45 56.67 -5.62
CA ARG A 16 31.50 57.27 -6.47
C ARG A 16 31.09 58.63 -7.08
N GLY A 17 29.94 59.17 -6.69
CA GLY A 17 29.48 60.51 -7.13
C GLY A 17 28.73 60.52 -8.47
N TRP A 18 28.31 59.35 -9.00
CA TRP A 18 27.51 59.31 -10.22
C TRP A 18 26.09 59.83 -9.97
N THR A 19 25.58 60.57 -10.94
CA THR A 19 24.18 61.03 -10.88
C THR A 19 23.21 59.93 -11.16
N VAL A 20 22.00 60.00 -10.59
CA VAL A 20 20.91 59.03 -10.84
C VAL A 20 20.68 58.82 -12.35
N SER A 21 20.82 59.89 -13.16
CA SER A 21 20.65 59.80 -14.61
C SER A 21 21.81 59.05 -15.29
N ALA A 22 23.03 59.16 -14.77
CA ALA A 22 24.17 58.41 -15.29
C ALA A 22 24.09 56.93 -14.91
N ILE A 23 23.70 56.62 -13.65
CA ILE A 23 23.48 55.24 -13.16
C ILE A 23 22.35 54.57 -13.95
N ALA A 24 21.23 55.27 -14.16
CA ALA A 24 20.10 54.77 -14.92
C ALA A 24 20.49 54.37 -16.36
N ARG A 25 21.31 55.20 -17.03
CA ARG A 25 21.82 54.87 -18.38
C ARG A 25 22.82 53.70 -18.39
N HIS A 26 23.66 53.62 -17.37
CA HIS A 26 24.67 52.56 -17.27
C HIS A 26 24.03 51.23 -16.98
N THR A 27 23.12 51.13 -16.04
CA THR A 27 22.43 49.89 -15.63
C THR A 27 21.25 49.49 -16.53
N GLY A 28 20.88 50.36 -17.48
CA GLY A 28 19.69 50.14 -18.34
C GLY A 28 18.36 50.19 -17.56
N ARG A 29 18.34 50.78 -16.37
CA ARG A 29 17.17 50.86 -15.49
C ARG A 29 16.56 52.26 -15.51
N ASP A 30 15.23 52.29 -15.22
CA ASP A 30 14.51 53.57 -15.08
C ASP A 30 15.04 54.40 -13.88
N ARG A 31 15.09 55.71 -14.03
CA ARG A 31 15.51 56.65 -12.97
C ARG A 31 14.68 56.52 -11.70
N LYS A 32 13.38 56.16 -11.82
CA LYS A 32 12.49 55.92 -10.68
C LYS A 32 12.94 54.70 -9.90
N THR A 33 13.33 53.63 -10.60
CA THR A 33 13.87 52.41 -10.01
C THR A 33 15.18 52.66 -9.29
N VAL A 34 16.12 53.41 -9.89
CA VAL A 34 17.40 53.79 -9.26
C VAL A 34 17.19 54.66 -8.01
N ARG A 35 16.29 55.66 -8.06
CA ARG A 35 15.93 56.47 -6.88
C ARG A 35 15.31 55.62 -5.78
N ALA A 36 14.40 54.73 -6.11
CA ALA A 36 13.76 53.81 -5.13
C ALA A 36 14.78 52.88 -4.48
N CYS A 37 15.76 52.37 -5.22
CA CYS A 37 16.86 51.57 -4.72
C CYS A 37 17.71 52.35 -3.71
N LEU A 38 18.18 53.54 -4.08
CA LEU A 38 18.99 54.39 -3.20
C LEU A 38 18.22 54.79 -1.93
N ALA A 39 16.96 55.22 -2.06
CA ALA A 39 16.12 55.60 -0.93
C ALA A 39 15.78 54.41 0.02
N ALA A 40 15.72 53.20 -0.50
CA ALA A 40 15.43 51.99 0.31
C ALA A 40 16.54 51.69 1.34
N ARG A 41 17.79 52.01 1.02
CA ARG A 41 18.92 51.83 1.94
C ARG A 41 19.02 52.96 2.98
N GLU A 42 18.66 54.19 2.60
CA GLU A 42 18.64 55.34 3.52
C GLU A 42 17.52 55.25 4.56
N SER A 43 16.41 54.60 4.21
CA SER A 43 15.24 54.49 5.10
C SER A 43 15.35 53.37 6.16
N GLY A 44 16.48 52.64 6.23
CA GLY A 44 16.67 51.59 7.24
C GLY A 44 15.50 50.59 7.30
N ARG A 45 14.88 50.25 6.14
CA ARG A 45 13.72 49.34 6.11
C ARG A 45 14.10 48.03 6.79
N VAL A 46 13.73 47.90 8.04
CA VAL A 46 13.65 46.60 8.69
C VAL A 46 12.68 45.76 7.83
N ALA A 47 13.18 44.70 7.26
CA ALA A 47 12.33 43.77 6.51
C ALA A 47 11.16 43.37 7.42
N ALA A 48 9.94 43.55 6.94
CA ALA A 48 8.77 43.11 7.70
C ALA A 48 8.93 41.62 8.03
N PRO A 49 8.60 41.19 9.26
CA PRO A 49 8.70 39.78 9.62
C PRO A 49 7.92 38.94 8.62
N SER A 50 8.48 37.76 8.29
CA SER A 50 7.83 36.82 7.35
C SER A 50 6.44 36.43 7.85
N VAL A 51 5.50 36.32 6.94
CA VAL A 51 4.15 35.80 7.26
C VAL A 51 4.16 34.34 7.76
N LEU A 52 5.30 33.65 7.64
CA LEU A 52 5.51 32.30 8.17
C LEU A 52 6.13 32.29 9.57
N GLU A 53 6.52 33.45 10.12
CA GLU A 53 7.15 33.49 11.45
C GLU A 53 6.28 32.85 12.55
N PRO A 54 4.95 33.06 12.61
CA PRO A 54 4.10 32.40 13.59
C PRO A 54 4.03 30.88 13.43
N TYR A 55 4.39 30.34 12.27
CA TYR A 55 4.30 28.93 11.92
C TYR A 55 5.68 28.25 11.84
N ARG A 56 6.77 28.97 12.17
CA ARG A 56 8.15 28.49 12.00
C ARG A 56 8.39 27.20 12.77
N GLU A 57 8.05 27.15 14.04
CA GLU A 57 8.23 25.97 14.90
C GLU A 57 7.51 24.74 14.33
N TYR A 58 6.27 24.92 13.87
CA TYR A 58 5.51 23.86 13.20
C TYR A 58 6.20 23.37 11.93
N LEU A 59 6.65 24.30 11.07
CA LEU A 59 7.31 23.97 9.80
C LEU A 59 8.63 23.24 10.02
N GLU A 60 9.45 23.68 10.99
CA GLU A 60 10.71 23.03 11.34
C GLU A 60 10.49 21.61 11.86
N ALA A 61 9.55 21.41 12.79
CA ALA A 61 9.16 20.09 13.28
C ALA A 61 8.62 19.20 12.13
N ARG A 62 7.76 19.76 11.29
CA ARG A 62 7.16 19.03 10.16
C ARG A 62 8.19 18.61 9.11
N PHE A 63 9.22 19.43 8.85
CA PHE A 63 10.34 19.07 7.98
C PHE A 63 11.31 18.08 8.64
N ALA A 64 11.38 18.04 9.97
CA ALA A 64 12.12 17.02 10.70
C ALA A 64 11.43 15.64 10.58
N ASP A 65 10.09 15.61 10.62
CA ASP A 65 9.31 14.38 10.41
C ASP A 65 9.39 13.90 8.94
N ASP A 66 9.28 14.81 7.98
CA ASP A 66 9.34 14.51 6.54
C ASP A 66 9.97 15.68 5.76
N ALA A 67 11.25 15.54 5.43
CA ALA A 67 11.99 16.53 4.63
C ALA A 67 11.43 16.73 3.21
N HIS A 68 10.62 15.78 2.71
CA HIS A 68 10.07 15.76 1.36
C HIS A 68 8.59 16.14 1.28
N VAL A 69 7.98 16.52 2.40
CA VAL A 69 6.57 16.94 2.43
C VAL A 69 6.26 17.98 1.33
N LEU A 70 5.18 17.76 0.58
CA LEU A 70 4.83 18.64 -0.53
C LEU A 70 4.34 20.01 -0.01
N ALA A 71 4.71 21.07 -0.70
CA ALA A 71 4.25 22.43 -0.34
C ALA A 71 2.72 22.56 -0.36
N ALA A 72 2.02 21.79 -1.23
CA ALA A 72 0.56 21.74 -1.26
C ALA A 72 -0.05 21.10 -0.01
N VAL A 73 0.66 20.15 0.58
CA VAL A 73 0.28 19.52 1.86
C VAL A 73 0.46 20.51 2.99
N LEU A 74 1.66 21.11 3.09
CA LEU A 74 1.94 22.17 4.07
C LEU A 74 0.93 23.31 4.01
N TRP A 75 0.53 23.71 2.80
CA TRP A 75 -0.45 24.79 2.64
C TRP A 75 -1.81 24.42 3.25
N ARG A 76 -2.30 23.22 3.03
CA ARG A 76 -3.56 22.72 3.64
C ARG A 76 -3.44 22.57 5.16
N GLU A 77 -2.32 22.03 5.64
CA GLU A 77 -2.05 21.93 7.07
C GLU A 77 -2.04 23.32 7.72
N LEU A 78 -1.33 24.28 7.13
CA LEU A 78 -1.28 25.65 7.64
C LEU A 78 -2.62 26.39 7.54
N GLN A 79 -3.44 26.11 6.52
CA GLN A 79 -4.80 26.66 6.45
C GLN A 79 -5.65 26.21 7.64
N SER A 80 -5.55 24.94 8.06
CA SER A 80 -6.23 24.43 9.24
C SER A 80 -5.73 25.08 10.54
N LEU A 81 -4.50 25.63 10.53
CA LEU A 81 -3.88 26.37 11.63
C LEU A 81 -4.11 27.90 11.52
N GLY A 82 -4.94 28.36 10.56
CA GLY A 82 -5.29 29.77 10.40
C GLY A 82 -4.45 30.55 9.40
N PHE A 83 -3.61 29.92 8.57
CA PHE A 83 -2.85 30.59 7.52
C PHE A 83 -3.73 31.03 6.36
N GLY A 84 -4.11 32.30 6.31
CA GLY A 84 -5.02 32.87 5.31
C GLY A 84 -4.36 33.35 4.01
N ARG A 85 -3.11 32.96 3.70
CA ARG A 85 -2.40 33.42 2.49
C ARG A 85 -2.45 32.37 1.38
N SER A 86 -2.18 32.84 0.14
CA SER A 86 -2.18 31.97 -1.03
C SER A 86 -1.03 30.95 -1.01
N TYR A 87 -1.20 29.85 -1.75
CA TYR A 87 -0.16 28.85 -2.00
C TYR A 87 1.13 29.47 -2.56
N GLN A 88 1.01 30.45 -3.46
CA GLN A 88 2.15 31.15 -4.05
C GLN A 88 2.93 31.94 -2.98
N THR A 89 2.23 32.55 -2.03
CA THR A 89 2.87 33.25 -0.90
C THR A 89 3.66 32.26 -0.06
N LEU A 90 3.05 31.12 0.32
CA LEU A 90 3.74 30.06 1.08
C LEU A 90 5.02 29.61 0.36
N THR A 91 4.92 29.23 -0.91
CA THR A 91 6.08 28.69 -1.66
C THR A 91 7.20 29.71 -1.82
N ARG A 92 6.87 31.00 -1.95
CA ARG A 92 7.85 32.09 -2.00
C ARG A 92 8.56 32.26 -0.66
N GLU A 93 7.80 32.30 0.45
CA GLU A 93 8.35 32.47 1.78
C GLU A 93 9.20 31.27 2.23
N LEU A 94 8.74 30.03 1.98
CA LEU A 94 9.52 28.82 2.25
C LEU A 94 10.88 28.84 1.54
N ARG A 95 10.92 29.36 0.31
CA ARG A 95 12.16 29.49 -0.46
C ARG A 95 13.02 30.62 0.09
N HIS A 96 12.42 31.75 0.44
CA HIS A 96 13.12 32.91 0.98
C HIS A 96 13.78 32.64 2.33
N LEU A 97 13.09 31.86 3.19
CA LEU A 97 13.57 31.49 4.52
C LEU A 97 14.46 30.24 4.52
N GLU A 98 14.66 29.61 3.36
CA GLU A 98 15.41 28.35 3.19
C GLU A 98 15.00 27.24 4.17
N LEU A 99 13.73 27.23 4.62
CA LEU A 99 13.23 26.28 5.64
C LEU A 99 13.23 24.83 5.16
N ARG A 100 13.14 24.60 3.84
CA ARG A 100 13.09 23.24 3.30
C ARG A 100 14.48 22.61 3.28
N PRO A 101 14.69 21.43 3.91
CA PRO A 101 15.95 20.70 3.82
C PRO A 101 16.30 20.33 2.36
N ARG A 102 17.58 20.46 2.02
CA ARG A 102 18.09 20.09 0.69
C ARG A 102 18.39 18.59 0.66
N CYS A 103 17.83 17.86 -0.29
CA CYS A 103 18.11 16.45 -0.50
C CYS A 103 19.01 16.25 -1.74
N GLU A 104 20.20 15.71 -1.52
CA GLU A 104 21.17 15.44 -2.59
C GLU A 104 20.66 14.38 -3.58
N CYS A 105 19.92 13.34 -3.09
CA CYS A 105 19.37 12.29 -3.94
C CYS A 105 18.32 12.83 -4.91
N CYS A 106 17.42 13.72 -4.44
CA CYS A 106 16.39 14.34 -5.29
C CYS A 106 16.98 15.28 -6.34
N ARG A 107 18.13 15.92 -6.05
CA ARG A 107 18.80 16.83 -6.98
C ARG A 107 19.43 16.13 -8.18
N ARG A 108 19.78 14.84 -8.04
CA ARG A 108 20.44 14.03 -9.08
C ARG A 108 19.46 13.31 -10.00
N GLY A 109 18.15 13.46 -9.82
CA GLY A 109 17.13 12.84 -10.65
C GLY A 109 17.26 13.28 -12.12
N GLY A 110 17.43 12.31 -13.03
CA GLY A 110 17.43 12.54 -14.47
C GLY A 110 15.99 12.78 -14.98
N VAL A 111 15.89 13.38 -16.17
CA VAL A 111 14.60 13.48 -16.87
C VAL A 111 14.33 12.15 -17.55
N ASP A 112 13.34 11.40 -17.06
CA ASP A 112 12.84 10.19 -17.72
C ASP A 112 12.04 10.57 -18.97
N VAL A 113 12.44 10.00 -20.12
CA VAL A 113 11.66 10.13 -21.36
C VAL A 113 10.44 9.24 -21.27
N THR A 114 9.25 9.82 -21.36
CA THR A 114 7.97 9.11 -21.32
C THR A 114 7.22 9.25 -22.65
N THR A 115 6.48 8.20 -23.04
CA THR A 115 5.57 8.26 -24.19
C THR A 115 4.19 8.60 -23.69
N GLU A 116 3.54 9.58 -24.28
CA GLU A 116 2.14 9.86 -24.01
C GLU A 116 1.28 8.73 -24.59
N ILE A 117 0.41 8.18 -23.75
CA ILE A 117 -0.54 7.12 -24.13
C ILE A 117 -1.93 7.74 -24.08
N ASP A 118 -2.64 7.68 -25.20
CA ASP A 118 -4.05 8.07 -25.25
C ASP A 118 -4.92 6.99 -24.55
N HIS A 119 -5.77 7.44 -23.64
CA HIS A 119 -6.69 6.61 -22.89
C HIS A 119 -8.14 7.05 -23.20
N PRO A 120 -8.88 6.32 -24.05
CA PRO A 120 -10.29 6.62 -24.30
C PRO A 120 -11.13 6.56 -23.02
N ALA A 121 -12.13 7.44 -22.94
CA ALA A 121 -13.00 7.51 -21.76
C ALA A 121 -13.80 6.21 -21.55
N GLY A 122 -13.86 5.72 -20.32
CA GLY A 122 -14.56 4.51 -19.90
C GLY A 122 -13.93 3.19 -20.36
N GLU A 123 -12.74 3.24 -20.96
CA GLU A 123 -12.12 2.04 -21.50
C GLU A 123 -11.31 1.29 -20.45
N GLU A 124 -10.54 1.98 -19.60
CA GLU A 124 -9.57 1.32 -18.74
C GLU A 124 -9.59 1.83 -17.30
N LEU A 125 -9.66 0.89 -16.36
CA LEU A 125 -9.39 1.07 -14.95
C LEU A 125 -8.08 0.34 -14.62
N GLN A 126 -7.14 1.01 -13.99
CA GLN A 126 -5.94 0.43 -13.43
C GLN A 126 -6.07 0.33 -11.91
N PHE A 127 -5.57 -0.74 -11.30
CA PHE A 127 -5.55 -0.86 -9.83
C PHE A 127 -4.24 -1.45 -9.32
N ASP A 128 -3.89 -1.05 -8.09
CA ASP A 128 -2.67 -1.46 -7.40
C ASP A 128 -2.80 -1.36 -5.89
N TRP A 129 -1.96 -2.11 -5.18
CA TRP A 129 -1.85 -1.99 -3.74
C TRP A 129 -0.94 -0.84 -3.33
N LEU A 130 -1.41 -0.07 -2.37
CA LEU A 130 -0.60 0.80 -1.54
C LEU A 130 -0.40 0.08 -0.20
N GLU A 131 0.84 -0.29 0.09
CA GLU A 131 1.22 -0.90 1.34
C GLU A 131 1.69 0.16 2.33
N LEU A 132 1.12 0.14 3.53
CA LEU A 132 1.42 1.04 4.63
C LEU A 132 1.99 0.23 5.79
N PRO A 133 3.31 -0.04 5.80
CA PRO A 133 3.93 -0.90 6.81
C PRO A 133 3.89 -0.32 8.22
N GLN A 134 3.74 1.00 8.33
CA GLN A 134 3.62 1.73 9.59
C GLN A 134 2.38 2.62 9.54
N THR A 135 1.51 2.45 10.52
CA THR A 135 0.32 3.27 10.69
C THR A 135 0.28 3.90 12.08
N PRO A 136 -0.44 5.01 12.27
CA PRO A 136 -0.59 5.61 13.59
C PRO A 136 -1.24 4.71 14.65
N TRP A 137 -1.93 3.65 14.24
CA TRP A 137 -2.55 2.66 15.14
C TRP A 137 -1.71 1.40 15.35
N GLY A 138 -0.45 1.36 14.82
CA GLY A 138 0.54 0.33 15.13
C GLY A 138 0.49 -0.94 14.28
N GLU A 139 -0.55 -1.15 13.48
CA GLU A 139 -0.69 -2.32 12.60
C GLU A 139 -0.46 -1.92 11.14
N PRO A 140 0.18 -2.77 10.31
CA PRO A 140 0.26 -2.53 8.87
C PRO A 140 -1.13 -2.42 8.25
N ALA A 141 -1.28 -1.60 7.22
CA ALA A 141 -2.52 -1.48 6.47
C ALA A 141 -2.25 -1.58 4.97
N TYR A 142 -3.26 -1.98 4.24
CA TYR A 142 -3.23 -2.12 2.79
C TYR A 142 -4.39 -1.31 2.20
N VAL A 143 -4.15 -0.62 1.09
CA VAL A 143 -5.18 0.13 0.39
C VAL A 143 -5.16 -0.28 -1.08
N LEU A 144 -6.25 -0.87 -1.57
CA LEU A 144 -6.39 -1.05 -3.01
C LEU A 144 -6.79 0.28 -3.64
N VAL A 145 -5.92 0.83 -4.44
CA VAL A 145 -6.17 2.06 -5.20
C VAL A 145 -6.55 1.70 -6.62
N GLY A 146 -7.69 2.19 -7.08
CA GLY A 146 -8.11 2.11 -8.47
C GLY A 146 -8.18 3.49 -9.10
N ALA A 147 -7.75 3.61 -10.35
CA ALA A 147 -7.74 4.86 -11.09
C ALA A 147 -8.23 4.65 -12.53
N LEU A 148 -9.16 5.49 -12.99
CA LEU A 148 -9.60 5.54 -14.37
C LEU A 148 -8.52 6.17 -15.24
N SER A 149 -8.16 5.52 -16.34
CA SER A 149 -6.99 5.93 -17.12
C SER A 149 -7.20 7.25 -17.86
N HIS A 150 -8.42 7.55 -18.32
CA HIS A 150 -8.73 8.79 -19.00
C HIS A 150 -8.76 9.99 -18.07
N SER A 151 -9.60 9.98 -17.06
CA SER A 151 -9.80 11.12 -16.15
C SER A 151 -8.73 11.23 -15.05
N SER A 152 -8.04 10.13 -14.72
CA SER A 152 -7.23 9.97 -13.50
C SER A 152 -8.02 10.12 -12.21
N GLN A 153 -9.35 9.94 -12.26
CA GLN A 153 -10.17 9.82 -11.07
C GLN A 153 -9.76 8.56 -10.31
N CYS A 154 -9.48 8.69 -9.03
CA CYS A 154 -9.02 7.57 -8.22
C CYS A 154 -9.85 7.40 -6.95
N ARG A 155 -9.96 6.16 -6.50
CA ARG A 155 -10.57 5.78 -5.22
C ARG A 155 -9.70 4.72 -4.56
N GLY A 156 -9.73 4.68 -3.24
CA GLY A 156 -9.00 3.68 -2.48
C GLY A 156 -9.89 3.00 -1.45
N VAL A 157 -9.60 1.74 -1.17
CA VAL A 157 -10.30 0.95 -0.16
C VAL A 157 -9.29 0.26 0.74
N PHE A 158 -9.40 0.49 2.04
CA PHE A 158 -8.60 -0.21 3.05
C PHE A 158 -8.98 -1.68 3.12
N SER A 159 -7.98 -2.52 3.30
CA SER A 159 -8.10 -3.97 3.38
C SER A 159 -7.30 -4.51 4.56
N GLU A 160 -7.80 -5.57 5.17
CA GLU A 160 -7.11 -6.29 6.25
C GLU A 160 -6.02 -7.25 5.73
N GLY A 161 -5.96 -7.47 4.41
CA GLY A 161 -5.00 -8.40 3.81
C GLY A 161 -4.90 -8.28 2.29
N LEU A 162 -4.04 -9.12 1.70
CA LEU A 162 -3.65 -9.10 0.28
C LEU A 162 -4.08 -10.36 -0.49
N THR A 163 -4.93 -11.22 0.07
CA THR A 163 -5.38 -12.45 -0.61
C THR A 163 -6.32 -12.13 -1.78
N GLY A 164 -6.59 -13.11 -2.66
CA GLY A 164 -7.52 -12.93 -3.78
C GLY A 164 -8.90 -12.44 -3.36
N ALA A 165 -9.42 -12.94 -2.24
CA ALA A 165 -10.68 -12.46 -1.68
C ALA A 165 -10.61 -10.97 -1.26
N HIS A 166 -9.51 -10.53 -0.67
CA HIS A 166 -9.31 -9.13 -0.32
C HIS A 166 -9.19 -8.23 -1.57
N VAL A 167 -8.53 -8.70 -2.64
CA VAL A 167 -8.51 -7.98 -3.92
C VAL A 167 -9.93 -7.79 -4.45
N ILE A 168 -10.74 -8.87 -4.48
CA ILE A 168 -12.11 -8.86 -5.01
C ILE A 168 -13.00 -7.91 -4.19
N GLU A 169 -12.96 -8.01 -2.87
CA GLU A 169 -13.74 -7.13 -1.98
C GLU A 169 -13.35 -5.66 -2.13
N SER A 170 -12.06 -5.38 -2.08
CA SER A 170 -11.56 -4.02 -2.20
C SER A 170 -11.84 -3.43 -3.58
N LEU A 171 -11.76 -4.24 -4.62
CA LEU A 171 -12.07 -3.80 -5.98
C LEU A 171 -13.55 -3.44 -6.15
N ASP A 172 -14.48 -4.27 -5.62
CA ASP A 172 -15.91 -3.90 -5.58
C ASP A 172 -16.12 -2.55 -4.85
N GLY A 173 -15.45 -2.38 -3.71
CA GLY A 173 -15.50 -1.13 -2.96
C GLY A 173 -14.97 0.09 -3.74
N VAL A 174 -13.92 -0.08 -4.54
CA VAL A 174 -13.40 0.96 -5.45
C VAL A 174 -14.42 1.26 -6.56
N LEU A 175 -14.96 0.23 -7.21
CA LEU A 175 -15.92 0.39 -8.31
C LEU A 175 -17.19 1.13 -7.84
N ARG A 176 -17.72 0.79 -6.67
CA ARG A 176 -18.89 1.48 -6.12
C ARG A 176 -18.61 2.95 -5.80
N ARG A 177 -17.41 3.29 -5.34
CA ARG A 177 -16.98 4.67 -5.10
C ARG A 177 -16.74 5.46 -6.40
N LEU A 178 -16.40 4.78 -7.49
CA LEU A 178 -16.32 5.37 -8.83
C LEU A 178 -17.70 5.51 -9.51
N GLY A 179 -18.72 4.82 -8.99
CA GLY A 179 -20.06 4.79 -9.57
C GLY A 179 -20.24 3.85 -10.76
N GLY A 180 -19.27 2.99 -11.05
CA GLY A 180 -19.29 2.07 -12.17
C GLY A 180 -17.93 1.40 -12.43
N THR A 181 -17.81 0.69 -13.54
CA THR A 181 -16.55 0.08 -13.96
C THR A 181 -16.23 0.40 -15.43
N ALA A 182 -14.93 0.55 -15.73
CA ALA A 182 -14.46 0.59 -17.11
C ALA A 182 -14.58 -0.80 -17.77
N ARG A 183 -14.51 -0.84 -19.11
CA ARG A 183 -14.62 -2.09 -19.88
C ARG A 183 -13.46 -3.05 -19.64
N ARG A 184 -12.33 -2.53 -19.21
CA ARG A 184 -11.08 -3.26 -19.06
C ARG A 184 -10.44 -2.93 -17.72
N TRP A 185 -10.00 -3.97 -17.02
CA TRP A 185 -9.17 -3.85 -15.82
C TRP A 185 -7.73 -4.14 -16.17
N ARG A 186 -6.83 -3.25 -15.80
CA ARG A 186 -5.39 -3.47 -15.95
C ARG A 186 -4.72 -3.59 -14.59
N THR A 187 -3.95 -4.66 -14.42
CA THR A 187 -3.19 -4.94 -13.21
C THR A 187 -1.84 -5.54 -13.56
N ASP A 188 -0.92 -5.58 -12.60
CA ASP A 188 0.29 -6.38 -12.71
C ASP A 188 0.03 -7.86 -12.36
N ARG A 189 1.10 -8.64 -12.22
CA ARG A 189 1.04 -10.04 -11.78
C ARG A 189 0.78 -10.16 -10.27
N MET A 190 -0.27 -9.55 -9.81
CA MET A 190 -0.66 -9.48 -8.41
C MET A 190 -1.03 -10.87 -7.88
N ALA A 191 -0.54 -11.21 -6.68
CA ALA A 191 -0.97 -12.40 -5.98
C ALA A 191 -2.48 -12.33 -5.72
N GLY A 192 -3.20 -13.43 -5.96
CA GLY A 192 -4.66 -13.46 -5.87
C GLY A 192 -5.39 -13.08 -7.16
N VAL A 193 -4.70 -12.58 -8.19
CA VAL A 193 -5.25 -12.29 -9.53
C VAL A 193 -4.76 -13.32 -10.54
N VAL A 194 -3.46 -13.64 -10.54
CA VAL A 194 -2.85 -14.58 -11.48
C VAL A 194 -2.15 -15.74 -10.78
N PHE A 195 -1.98 -16.84 -11.51
CA PHE A 195 -1.11 -17.91 -11.04
C PHE A 195 0.33 -17.44 -10.95
N PRO A 196 1.08 -17.85 -9.91
CA PRO A 196 2.48 -17.45 -9.75
C PRO A 196 3.31 -17.71 -11.01
N GLY A 197 4.05 -16.71 -11.45
CA GLY A 197 4.94 -16.82 -12.62
C GLY A 197 4.25 -16.84 -13.99
N SER A 198 2.94 -16.60 -14.08
CA SER A 198 2.19 -16.60 -15.34
C SER A 198 1.31 -15.36 -15.50
N ASP A 199 0.74 -15.17 -16.70
CA ASP A 199 -0.29 -14.17 -16.99
C ASP A 199 -1.70 -14.77 -16.94
N ARG A 200 -1.82 -16.06 -16.55
CA ARG A 200 -3.10 -16.74 -16.47
C ARG A 200 -3.84 -16.33 -15.20
N LEU A 201 -5.07 -15.87 -15.38
CA LEU A 201 -5.93 -15.49 -14.26
C LEU A 201 -6.30 -16.70 -13.38
N LEU A 202 -6.37 -16.45 -12.09
CA LEU A 202 -6.99 -17.40 -11.17
C LEU A 202 -8.48 -17.55 -11.50
N PRO A 203 -9.05 -18.77 -11.42
CA PRO A 203 -10.44 -19.03 -11.79
C PRO A 203 -11.44 -18.12 -11.08
N GLU A 204 -11.20 -17.84 -9.81
CA GLU A 204 -12.06 -17.00 -8.98
C GLU A 204 -12.03 -15.55 -9.43
N PHE A 205 -10.85 -15.00 -9.75
CA PHE A 205 -10.75 -13.64 -10.29
C PHE A 205 -11.32 -13.53 -11.71
N ALA A 206 -11.16 -14.56 -12.55
CA ALA A 206 -11.78 -14.63 -13.86
C ALA A 206 -13.33 -14.66 -13.76
N ALA A 207 -13.88 -15.38 -12.79
CA ALA A 207 -15.31 -15.40 -12.50
C ALA A 207 -15.81 -14.04 -12.00
N CYS A 208 -15.02 -13.35 -11.17
CA CYS A 208 -15.29 -11.99 -10.72
C CYS A 208 -15.32 -11.02 -11.91
N ALA A 209 -14.32 -11.03 -12.79
CA ALA A 209 -14.28 -10.18 -13.98
C ALA A 209 -15.49 -10.43 -14.89
N LYS A 210 -15.87 -11.70 -15.08
CA LYS A 210 -17.08 -12.08 -15.85
C LYS A 210 -18.35 -11.52 -15.19
N HIS A 211 -18.46 -11.56 -13.86
CA HIS A 211 -19.60 -11.01 -13.12
C HIS A 211 -19.79 -9.50 -13.36
N TYR A 212 -18.69 -8.74 -13.44
CA TYR A 212 -18.71 -7.31 -13.73
C TYR A 212 -18.73 -7.00 -15.25
N GLY A 213 -18.66 -8.00 -16.11
CA GLY A 213 -18.70 -7.85 -17.57
C GLY A 213 -17.48 -7.18 -18.18
N VAL A 214 -16.30 -7.39 -17.60
CA VAL A 214 -15.04 -6.72 -17.98
C VAL A 214 -14.00 -7.70 -18.50
N CYS A 215 -13.07 -7.17 -19.33
CA CYS A 215 -11.85 -7.86 -19.71
C CYS A 215 -10.72 -7.53 -18.74
N VAL A 216 -9.79 -8.46 -18.51
CA VAL A 216 -8.62 -8.24 -17.65
C VAL A 216 -7.35 -8.28 -18.49
N ASP A 217 -6.56 -7.22 -18.40
CA ASP A 217 -5.22 -7.13 -18.98
C ASP A 217 -4.17 -7.21 -17.89
N VAL A 218 -3.37 -8.26 -17.94
CA VAL A 218 -2.21 -8.42 -17.04
C VAL A 218 -0.99 -7.79 -17.70
N CYS A 219 -0.33 -6.86 -17.00
CA CYS A 219 0.87 -6.22 -17.52
C CYS A 219 2.01 -7.25 -17.67
N PRO A 220 2.66 -7.31 -18.86
CA PRO A 220 3.84 -8.15 -19.02
C PRO A 220 4.95 -7.76 -18.05
N ALA A 221 5.72 -8.75 -17.58
CA ALA A 221 6.86 -8.50 -16.71
C ALA A 221 7.82 -7.46 -17.32
N ARG A 222 8.37 -6.58 -16.48
CA ARG A 222 9.31 -5.51 -16.85
C ARG A 222 8.78 -4.42 -17.80
N ARG A 223 7.46 -4.30 -17.98
CA ARG A 223 6.81 -3.21 -18.73
C ARG A 223 5.93 -2.35 -17.82
N ALA A 224 6.46 -1.95 -16.67
CA ALA A 224 5.77 -1.11 -15.67
C ALA A 224 5.17 0.18 -16.25
N LYS A 225 5.79 0.77 -17.27
CA LYS A 225 5.30 2.02 -17.92
C LYS A 225 3.85 1.96 -18.45
N ARG A 226 3.26 0.77 -18.61
CA ARG A 226 1.84 0.61 -18.99
C ARG A 226 0.84 0.79 -17.83
N LYS A 227 1.32 0.83 -16.58
CA LYS A 227 0.52 1.00 -15.37
C LYS A 227 0.73 2.39 -14.72
N GLY A 228 1.26 3.34 -15.49
CA GLY A 228 1.67 4.65 -14.99
C GLY A 228 0.55 5.47 -14.36
N VAL A 229 -0.73 5.25 -14.71
CA VAL A 229 -1.87 6.01 -14.16
C VAL A 229 -2.08 5.65 -12.69
N VAL A 230 -2.18 4.36 -12.36
CA VAL A 230 -2.39 3.96 -10.96
C VAL A 230 -1.14 4.15 -10.12
N GLU A 231 0.06 3.97 -10.67
CA GLU A 231 1.31 4.30 -9.97
C GLU A 231 1.37 5.78 -9.59
N ALA A 232 0.96 6.67 -10.50
CA ALA A 232 0.82 8.10 -10.22
C ALA A 232 -0.26 8.37 -9.16
N ALA A 233 -1.40 7.65 -9.20
CA ALA A 233 -2.46 7.76 -8.21
C ALA A 233 -2.01 7.29 -6.83
N VAL A 234 -1.35 6.14 -6.72
CA VAL A 234 -0.76 5.63 -5.45
C VAL A 234 0.21 6.66 -4.89
N LYS A 235 1.16 7.14 -5.71
CA LYS A 235 2.11 8.18 -5.29
C LYS A 235 1.40 9.47 -4.85
N TYR A 236 0.33 9.87 -5.55
CA TYR A 236 -0.45 11.05 -5.22
C TYR A 236 -1.19 10.88 -3.87
N VAL A 237 -1.86 9.75 -3.66
CA VAL A 237 -2.53 9.41 -2.40
C VAL A 237 -1.52 9.40 -1.25
N THR A 238 -0.37 8.74 -1.43
CA THR A 238 0.68 8.66 -0.40
C THR A 238 1.22 10.04 -0.05
N ASN A 239 1.66 10.81 -1.05
CA ASN A 239 2.38 12.06 -0.82
C ASN A 239 1.47 13.25 -0.52
N SER A 240 0.17 13.17 -0.88
CA SER A 240 -0.76 14.30 -0.74
C SER A 240 -1.83 14.10 0.33
N TRP A 241 -2.09 12.87 0.73
CA TRP A 241 -3.09 12.56 1.75
C TRP A 241 -2.49 11.82 2.94
N TRP A 242 -1.87 10.65 2.71
CA TRP A 242 -1.41 9.80 3.81
C TRP A 242 -0.39 10.47 4.71
N CYS A 243 0.53 11.25 4.14
CA CYS A 243 1.56 11.98 4.90
C CYS A 243 1.00 12.97 5.95
N SER A 244 -0.30 13.32 5.88
CA SER A 244 -0.98 14.24 6.79
C SER A 244 -2.28 13.68 7.36
N ALA A 245 -2.53 12.37 7.20
CA ALA A 245 -3.79 11.77 7.63
C ALA A 245 -3.86 11.64 9.16
N PRO A 246 -4.76 12.38 9.85
CA PRO A 246 -4.89 12.34 11.32
C PRO A 246 -5.77 11.16 11.76
N ALA A 247 -5.50 9.96 11.26
CA ALA A 247 -6.32 8.79 11.55
C ALA A 247 -5.75 7.97 12.71
N THR A 248 -6.61 7.48 13.58
CA THR A 248 -6.26 6.61 14.71
C THR A 248 -6.65 5.15 14.49
N ASN A 249 -7.36 4.86 13.40
CA ASN A 249 -7.76 3.53 12.98
C ASN A 249 -8.11 3.49 11.48
N ALA A 250 -8.21 2.29 10.91
CA ALA A 250 -8.49 2.08 9.49
C ALA A 250 -9.83 2.69 9.03
N ALA A 251 -10.88 2.68 9.87
CA ALA A 251 -12.19 3.24 9.51
C ALA A 251 -12.14 4.78 9.36
N GLN A 252 -11.44 5.46 10.28
CA GLN A 252 -11.21 6.91 10.17
C GLN A 252 -10.32 7.24 8.98
N ALA A 253 -9.29 6.42 8.70
CA ALA A 253 -8.44 6.56 7.54
C ALA A 253 -9.26 6.41 6.25
N GLN A 254 -10.16 5.42 6.16
CA GLN A 254 -11.05 5.25 5.01
C GLN A 254 -11.94 6.49 4.80
N ALA A 255 -12.59 6.98 5.85
CA ALA A 255 -13.43 8.17 5.75
C ALA A 255 -12.61 9.42 5.33
N GLY A 256 -11.38 9.54 5.80
CA GLY A 256 -10.44 10.59 5.41
C GLY A 256 -10.03 10.48 3.94
N LEU A 257 -9.74 9.27 3.46
CA LEU A 257 -9.41 9.00 2.07
C LEU A 257 -10.57 9.32 1.13
N ASP A 258 -11.77 8.91 1.50
CA ASP A 258 -12.99 9.19 0.72
C ASP A 258 -13.22 10.70 0.56
N ARG A 259 -13.08 11.48 1.64
CA ARG A 259 -13.14 12.95 1.60
C ARG A 259 -12.01 13.55 0.75
N PHE A 260 -10.78 13.10 0.95
CA PHE A 260 -9.66 13.57 0.14
C PHE A 260 -9.89 13.34 -1.36
N CYS A 261 -10.41 12.16 -1.74
CA CYS A 261 -10.71 11.85 -3.13
C CYS A 261 -11.75 12.81 -3.71
N SER A 262 -12.86 13.07 -3.00
CA SER A 262 -13.94 13.93 -3.49
C SER A 262 -13.62 15.43 -3.43
N GLU A 263 -12.98 15.89 -2.34
CA GLU A 263 -12.81 17.31 -2.08
C GLU A 263 -11.46 17.88 -2.59
N VAL A 264 -10.48 17.02 -2.84
CA VAL A 264 -9.14 17.43 -3.27
C VAL A 264 -8.73 16.79 -4.59
N ALA A 265 -8.78 15.46 -4.69
CA ALA A 265 -8.28 14.76 -5.86
C ALA A 265 -9.15 15.00 -7.10
N ASP A 266 -10.47 14.97 -6.95
CA ASP A 266 -11.42 15.21 -8.03
C ASP A 266 -11.41 16.68 -8.51
N LEU A 267 -11.09 17.63 -7.63
CA LEU A 267 -10.98 19.05 -7.96
C LEU A 267 -9.61 19.45 -8.55
N ARG A 268 -8.67 18.51 -8.60
CA ARG A 268 -7.34 18.77 -9.17
C ARG A 268 -7.45 19.11 -10.66
N ALA A 269 -6.79 20.19 -11.06
CA ALA A 269 -6.70 20.61 -12.46
C ALA A 269 -5.85 19.60 -13.27
N ARG A 270 -6.35 19.26 -14.44
CA ARG A 270 -5.69 18.45 -15.46
C ARG A 270 -5.84 19.17 -16.83
N GLY A 271 -4.86 19.92 -17.20
CA GLY A 271 -4.96 20.88 -18.29
C GLY A 271 -5.95 22.01 -17.96
N THR A 272 -6.96 22.19 -18.77
CA THR A 272 -8.01 23.21 -18.61
C THR A 272 -9.23 22.73 -17.82
N ARG A 273 -9.29 21.44 -17.48
CA ARG A 273 -10.44 20.79 -16.80
C ARG A 273 -9.99 20.20 -15.47
N THR A 274 -10.94 19.98 -14.58
CA THR A 274 -10.73 19.20 -13.36
C THR A 274 -10.85 17.69 -13.62
N VAL A 275 -10.33 16.88 -12.71
CA VAL A 275 -10.49 15.42 -12.76
C VAL A 275 -11.98 15.04 -12.75
N ALA A 276 -12.81 15.73 -11.95
CA ALA A 276 -14.26 15.50 -11.90
C ALA A 276 -14.95 15.79 -13.24
N GLU A 277 -14.58 16.89 -13.90
CA GLU A 277 -15.13 17.22 -15.22
C GLU A 277 -14.71 16.22 -16.31
N LEU A 278 -13.49 15.67 -16.23
CA LEU A 278 -13.04 14.59 -17.13
C LEU A 278 -13.75 13.27 -16.79
N ALA A 279 -13.99 13.00 -15.50
CA ALA A 279 -14.70 11.80 -15.07
C ALA A 279 -16.16 11.79 -15.52
N ALA A 280 -16.80 12.93 -15.74
CA ALA A 280 -18.14 13.01 -16.31
C ALA A 280 -18.22 12.49 -17.77
N ASP A 281 -17.10 12.45 -18.48
CA ASP A 281 -17.03 11.86 -19.83
C ASP A 281 -16.89 10.34 -19.80
N GLU A 282 -16.50 9.76 -18.66
CA GLU A 282 -16.34 8.31 -18.50
C GLU A 282 -17.69 7.60 -18.59
N ARG A 283 -17.88 6.83 -19.64
CA ARG A 283 -19.08 6.01 -19.83
C ARG A 283 -18.89 4.66 -19.17
N LEU A 284 -18.97 4.65 -17.83
CA LEU A 284 -18.77 3.45 -17.05
C LEU A 284 -19.93 2.46 -17.22
N LEU A 285 -19.62 1.17 -17.14
CA LEU A 285 -20.61 0.10 -17.08
C LEU A 285 -21.28 0.11 -15.71
N THR A 286 -22.58 -0.12 -15.68
CA THR A 286 -23.36 -0.23 -14.44
C THR A 286 -22.94 -1.48 -13.67
N LEU A 287 -22.75 -1.34 -12.38
CA LEU A 287 -22.40 -2.45 -11.49
C LEU A 287 -23.61 -3.35 -11.22
N PRO A 288 -23.40 -4.67 -11.09
CA PRO A 288 -24.41 -5.56 -10.52
C PRO A 288 -24.85 -5.08 -9.13
N ALA A 289 -26.14 -5.24 -8.82
CA ALA A 289 -26.69 -4.88 -7.52
C ALA A 289 -26.01 -5.66 -6.38
N THR A 290 -25.75 -6.96 -6.62
CA THR A 290 -25.06 -7.83 -5.68
C THR A 290 -23.57 -7.89 -6.03
N PRO A 291 -22.65 -7.60 -5.07
CA PRO A 291 -21.22 -7.77 -5.30
C PRO A 291 -20.85 -9.23 -5.54
N PHE A 292 -19.77 -9.46 -6.29
CA PHE A 292 -19.22 -10.82 -6.39
C PHE A 292 -18.76 -11.28 -5.00
N PRO A 293 -19.07 -12.53 -4.57
CA PRO A 293 -18.72 -13.00 -3.24
C PRO A 293 -17.20 -13.10 -3.06
N ALA A 294 -16.66 -12.28 -2.18
CA ALA A 294 -15.25 -12.31 -1.79
C ALA A 294 -15.08 -13.32 -0.65
N GLU A 295 -14.67 -14.54 -0.97
CA GLU A 295 -14.58 -15.65 -0.03
C GLU A 295 -13.17 -16.21 0.05
N ILE A 296 -12.64 -16.28 1.28
CA ILE A 296 -11.40 -16.99 1.57
C ILE A 296 -11.73 -18.46 1.61
N ARG A 297 -11.12 -19.25 0.72
CA ARG A 297 -11.23 -20.72 0.69
C ARG A 297 -9.89 -21.34 0.98
N VAL A 298 -9.79 -22.12 2.06
CA VAL A 298 -8.54 -22.74 2.50
C VAL A 298 -8.78 -24.19 2.88
N GLU A 299 -8.05 -25.09 2.25
CA GLU A 299 -8.06 -26.50 2.65
C GLU A 299 -7.30 -26.72 3.96
N ARG A 300 -7.87 -27.46 4.88
CA ARG A 300 -7.28 -27.80 6.17
C ARG A 300 -7.52 -29.26 6.49
N LEU A 301 -6.54 -29.90 7.10
CA LEU A 301 -6.70 -31.25 7.65
C LEU A 301 -7.32 -31.17 9.05
N ALA A 302 -8.43 -31.83 9.26
CA ALA A 302 -9.04 -31.95 10.59
C ALA A 302 -8.13 -32.78 11.50
N SER A 303 -7.83 -32.29 12.69
CA SER A 303 -6.99 -32.95 13.68
C SER A 303 -7.70 -34.22 14.24
N ARG A 304 -6.97 -35.05 14.96
CA ARG A 304 -7.55 -36.21 15.68
C ARG A 304 -8.58 -35.81 16.74
N SER A 305 -8.54 -34.56 17.20
CA SER A 305 -9.53 -33.97 18.12
C SER A 305 -10.66 -33.24 17.38
N ALA A 306 -10.85 -33.54 16.10
CA ALA A 306 -11.88 -32.97 15.23
C ALA A 306 -11.88 -31.44 15.26
N LEU A 307 -10.69 -30.84 15.13
CA LEU A 307 -10.48 -29.41 15.05
C LEU A 307 -9.69 -29.03 13.80
N ILE A 308 -10.07 -27.94 13.15
CA ILE A 308 -9.27 -27.30 12.09
C ILE A 308 -8.70 -25.98 12.59
N CYS A 309 -7.58 -25.55 11.99
CA CYS A 309 -6.99 -24.24 12.27
C CYS A 309 -7.31 -23.24 11.15
N PHE A 310 -7.78 -22.06 11.54
CA PHE A 310 -7.99 -20.95 10.62
C PHE A 310 -7.71 -19.63 11.36
N GLU A 311 -6.88 -18.78 10.79
CA GLU A 311 -6.48 -17.47 11.33
C GLU A 311 -6.03 -17.52 12.80
N GLY A 312 -5.21 -18.51 13.15
CA GLY A 312 -4.69 -18.68 14.50
C GLY A 312 -5.71 -19.20 15.54
N ASN A 313 -6.93 -19.51 15.12
CA ASN A 313 -8.00 -20.08 15.95
C ASN A 313 -8.29 -21.51 15.55
N ARG A 314 -9.00 -22.25 16.40
CA ARG A 314 -9.39 -23.65 16.16
C ARG A 314 -10.91 -23.78 16.16
N TYR A 315 -11.45 -24.49 15.17
CA TYR A 315 -12.90 -24.66 14.99
C TYR A 315 -13.24 -26.15 14.91
N SER A 316 -14.32 -26.58 15.57
CA SER A 316 -14.70 -27.96 15.60
C SER A 316 -15.42 -28.41 14.31
N VAL A 317 -15.21 -29.66 13.96
CA VAL A 317 -15.95 -30.37 12.91
C VAL A 317 -16.55 -31.68 13.48
N PRO A 318 -17.53 -32.31 12.81
CA PRO A 318 -18.01 -33.62 13.20
C PRO A 318 -16.88 -34.60 13.38
N ALA A 319 -16.95 -35.48 14.41
CA ALA A 319 -15.88 -36.41 14.76
C ALA A 319 -15.51 -37.39 13.62
N VAL A 320 -16.48 -37.71 12.75
CA VAL A 320 -16.29 -38.60 11.57
C VAL A 320 -15.28 -37.99 10.56
N LEU A 321 -15.07 -36.69 10.57
CA LEU A 321 -14.13 -35.99 9.69
C LEU A 321 -12.72 -35.89 10.29
N ALA A 322 -12.47 -36.43 11.49
CA ALA A 322 -11.13 -36.42 12.07
C ALA A 322 -10.12 -37.11 11.14
N GLY A 323 -9.02 -36.42 10.82
CA GLY A 323 -8.00 -36.92 9.89
C GLY A 323 -8.33 -36.76 8.41
N THR A 324 -9.43 -36.09 8.05
CA THR A 324 -9.81 -35.85 6.64
C THR A 324 -9.59 -34.37 6.26
N PRO A 325 -9.36 -34.09 4.96
CA PRO A 325 -9.31 -32.72 4.46
C PRO A 325 -10.72 -32.10 4.40
N VAL A 326 -10.82 -30.85 4.79
CA VAL A 326 -12.03 -30.03 4.70
C VAL A 326 -11.65 -28.63 4.21
N THR A 327 -12.57 -27.91 3.59
CA THR A 327 -12.36 -26.53 3.12
C THR A 327 -13.05 -25.56 4.07
N VAL A 328 -12.30 -24.62 4.60
CA VAL A 328 -12.84 -23.48 5.33
C VAL A 328 -13.22 -22.40 4.33
N CYS A 329 -14.46 -21.93 4.42
CA CYS A 329 -15.04 -20.86 3.61
C CYS A 329 -15.39 -19.68 4.53
N ALA A 330 -14.69 -18.55 4.37
CA ALA A 330 -14.91 -17.36 5.16
C ALA A 330 -15.08 -16.14 4.25
N ARG A 331 -16.27 -15.53 4.27
CA ARG A 331 -16.52 -14.31 3.51
C ARG A 331 -15.84 -13.13 4.19
N ILE A 332 -15.23 -12.24 3.40
CA ILE A 332 -14.65 -11.01 3.94
C ILE A 332 -15.76 -10.18 4.59
N GLY A 333 -15.49 -9.63 5.76
CA GLY A 333 -16.47 -8.85 6.54
C GLY A 333 -17.59 -9.64 7.22
N ALA A 334 -17.68 -10.97 7.00
CA ALA A 334 -18.67 -11.80 7.69
C ALA A 334 -18.18 -12.22 9.08
N GLY A 335 -19.07 -12.16 10.07
CA GLY A 335 -18.81 -12.65 11.43
C GLY A 335 -18.89 -14.18 11.59
N SER A 336 -19.02 -14.93 10.50
CA SER A 336 -19.13 -16.39 10.49
C SER A 336 -18.25 -17.03 9.41
N LEU A 337 -17.93 -18.28 9.59
CA LEU A 337 -17.28 -19.13 8.60
C LEU A 337 -18.04 -20.45 8.47
N ALA A 338 -17.99 -21.04 7.29
CA ALA A 338 -18.49 -22.36 6.99
C ALA A 338 -17.34 -23.33 6.76
N ILE A 339 -17.54 -24.61 7.10
CA ILE A 339 -16.60 -25.68 6.82
C ILE A 339 -17.29 -26.67 5.90
N VAL A 340 -16.65 -26.94 4.77
CA VAL A 340 -17.21 -27.74 3.69
C VAL A 340 -16.39 -29.01 3.55
N SER A 341 -17.06 -30.17 3.42
CA SER A 341 -16.40 -31.44 3.16
C SER A 341 -15.82 -31.51 1.75
N ALA A 342 -14.97 -32.51 1.48
CA ALA A 342 -14.45 -32.78 0.14
C ALA A 342 -15.56 -33.07 -0.90
N ALA A 343 -16.74 -33.50 -0.45
CA ALA A 343 -17.91 -33.70 -1.31
C ALA A 343 -18.72 -32.41 -1.58
N GLY A 344 -18.30 -31.27 -1.04
CA GLY A 344 -18.97 -29.99 -1.23
C GLY A 344 -20.13 -29.71 -0.27
N ALA A 345 -20.39 -30.56 0.72
CA ALA A 345 -21.43 -30.36 1.71
C ALA A 345 -20.92 -29.50 2.88
N GLU A 346 -21.70 -28.51 3.30
CA GLU A 346 -21.44 -27.77 4.54
C GLU A 346 -21.62 -28.70 5.73
N VAL A 347 -20.58 -28.86 6.53
CA VAL A 347 -20.53 -29.80 7.66
C VAL A 347 -20.46 -29.10 9.01
N ALA A 348 -20.13 -27.83 9.02
CA ALA A 348 -20.13 -26.99 10.20
C ALA A 348 -20.20 -25.52 9.82
N ALA A 349 -20.87 -24.71 10.66
CA ALA A 349 -20.79 -23.26 10.63
C ALA A 349 -20.43 -22.74 12.02
N HIS A 350 -19.55 -21.75 12.09
CA HIS A 350 -19.09 -21.17 13.35
C HIS A 350 -19.06 -19.65 13.29
N ARG A 351 -19.20 -19.01 14.44
CA ARG A 351 -18.85 -17.61 14.59
C ARG A 351 -17.34 -17.48 14.42
N ARG A 352 -16.90 -16.58 13.56
CA ARG A 352 -15.47 -16.27 13.34
C ARG A 352 -14.91 -15.56 14.57
N ALA A 353 -13.88 -16.12 15.17
CA ALA A 353 -13.14 -15.49 16.25
C ALA A 353 -12.15 -14.46 15.65
N PRO A 354 -11.78 -13.41 16.39
CA PRO A 354 -10.75 -12.47 15.93
C PRO A 354 -9.45 -13.18 15.59
N ALA A 355 -8.79 -12.79 14.51
CA ALA A 355 -7.57 -13.42 14.04
C ALA A 355 -6.47 -13.40 15.12
N GLY A 356 -5.70 -14.49 15.25
CA GLY A 356 -4.56 -14.59 16.16
C GLY A 356 -4.89 -14.74 17.65
N THR A 357 -6.17 -14.85 18.04
CA THR A 357 -6.54 -14.93 19.48
C THR A 357 -6.38 -16.30 20.12
N GLY A 358 -6.04 -17.34 19.34
CA GLY A 358 -5.84 -18.71 19.84
C GLY A 358 -7.11 -19.38 20.37
N GLN A 359 -8.29 -18.84 20.10
CA GLN A 359 -9.56 -19.35 20.61
C GLN A 359 -9.89 -20.73 20.03
N VAL A 360 -10.62 -21.52 20.84
CA VAL A 360 -11.19 -22.80 20.41
C VAL A 360 -12.71 -22.65 20.38
N VAL A 361 -13.27 -22.55 19.18
CA VAL A 361 -14.71 -22.46 18.95
C VAL A 361 -15.25 -23.87 18.72
N ARG A 362 -16.07 -24.37 19.64
CA ARG A 362 -16.68 -25.71 19.57
C ARG A 362 -18.19 -25.64 19.55
N SER A 363 -18.80 -26.46 18.71
CA SER A 363 -20.22 -26.81 18.81
C SER A 363 -20.39 -27.88 19.90
N ALA A 364 -21.45 -27.76 20.71
CA ALA A 364 -21.77 -28.76 21.73
C ALA A 364 -22.03 -30.15 21.10
N GLU A 365 -22.67 -30.19 19.93
CA GLU A 365 -22.90 -31.40 19.16
C GLU A 365 -21.61 -32.07 18.74
N HIS A 366 -20.64 -31.33 18.21
CA HIS A 366 -19.34 -31.87 17.83
C HIS A 366 -18.55 -32.40 19.04
N ALA A 367 -18.65 -31.72 20.19
CA ALA A 367 -18.02 -32.20 21.42
C ALA A 367 -18.59 -33.52 21.89
N ALA A 368 -19.93 -33.66 21.95
CA ALA A 368 -20.61 -34.87 22.34
C ALA A 368 -20.33 -36.04 21.35
N GLY A 369 -20.37 -35.74 20.04
CA GLY A 369 -20.06 -36.75 19.01
C GLY A 369 -18.60 -37.22 19.07
N LEU A 370 -17.66 -36.37 19.40
CA LEU A 370 -16.26 -36.72 19.60
C LEU A 370 -16.09 -37.65 20.83
N GLU A 371 -16.76 -37.34 21.95
CA GLU A 371 -16.72 -38.14 23.17
C GLU A 371 -17.24 -39.57 22.90
N VAL A 372 -18.38 -39.70 22.22
CA VAL A 372 -18.93 -41.00 21.80
C VAL A 372 -17.94 -41.77 20.92
N ALA A 373 -17.34 -41.11 19.93
CA ALA A 373 -16.35 -41.73 19.02
C ALA A 373 -15.08 -42.18 19.77
N VAL A 374 -14.62 -41.42 20.75
CA VAL A 374 -13.47 -41.80 21.58
C VAL A 374 -13.77 -43.00 22.45
N LEU A 375 -14.93 -43.03 23.10
CA LEU A 375 -15.37 -44.18 23.93
C LEU A 375 -15.51 -45.44 23.07
N ALA A 376 -16.14 -45.35 21.92
CA ALA A 376 -16.27 -46.50 20.99
C ALA A 376 -14.90 -47.03 20.52
N ALA A 377 -13.92 -46.13 20.25
CA ALA A 377 -12.58 -46.55 19.84
C ALA A 377 -11.80 -47.24 20.96
N PHE A 378 -12.06 -46.91 22.23
CA PHE A 378 -11.41 -47.52 23.38
C PHE A 378 -11.84 -48.98 23.57
N THR A 379 -13.08 -49.34 23.21
CA THR A 379 -13.65 -50.66 23.39
C THR A 379 -13.35 -51.65 22.25
N THR A 380 -12.92 -51.17 21.09
CA THR A 380 -12.85 -52.00 19.85
C THR A 380 -11.44 -52.23 19.29
N ARG A 381 -10.40 -51.59 19.79
CA ARG A 381 -9.02 -51.74 19.28
C ARG A 381 -8.11 -52.44 20.31
N PRO A 382 -7.89 -53.77 20.21
CA PRO A 382 -6.85 -54.41 21.02
C PRO A 382 -5.47 -53.84 20.60
N PRO A 383 -4.54 -53.67 21.56
CA PRO A 383 -3.19 -53.18 21.23
C PRO A 383 -2.47 -54.18 20.31
N CYS A 384 -1.74 -53.69 19.34
CA CYS A 384 -0.94 -54.52 18.45
C CYS A 384 0.16 -55.23 19.25
N ARG A 385 0.01 -56.52 19.48
CA ARG A 385 0.98 -57.37 20.23
C ARG A 385 2.35 -57.53 19.52
N ARG A 386 2.44 -57.16 18.22
CA ARG A 386 3.69 -57.20 17.42
C ARG A 386 4.47 -55.89 17.41
N LYS A 387 3.91 -54.86 18.00
CA LYS A 387 4.57 -53.55 18.04
C LYS A 387 5.68 -53.55 19.10
N GLN A 388 6.91 -53.75 18.65
CA GLN A 388 8.11 -53.60 19.48
C GLN A 388 8.78 -52.28 19.10
N ASN A 389 8.92 -51.36 20.05
CA ASN A 389 9.67 -50.11 19.86
C ASN A 389 11.14 -50.42 20.17
N SER A 390 11.80 -51.17 19.31
CA SER A 390 13.21 -51.49 19.44
C SER A 390 14.08 -50.48 18.69
N PRO A 391 15.23 -50.09 19.22
CA PRO A 391 16.21 -49.33 18.48
C PRO A 391 16.68 -50.07 17.22
N PRO A 392 17.24 -49.44 16.20
CA PRO A 392 17.74 -50.09 15.01
C PRO A 392 18.76 -51.18 15.34
N GLY A 393 18.54 -52.38 14.81
CA GLY A 393 19.46 -53.50 14.95
C GLY A 393 20.73 -53.32 14.12
N PRO A 394 21.74 -54.21 14.32
CA PRO A 394 23.05 -54.09 13.67
C PRO A 394 22.96 -54.02 12.13
N GLU A 395 22.05 -54.80 11.50
CA GLU A 395 21.88 -54.78 10.06
C GLU A 395 21.32 -53.45 9.53
N ALA A 396 20.33 -52.85 10.26
CA ALA A 396 19.78 -51.56 9.92
C ALA A 396 20.82 -50.42 10.09
N LEU A 397 21.64 -50.50 11.13
CA LEU A 397 22.77 -49.58 11.35
C LEU A 397 23.82 -49.70 10.26
N ALA A 398 24.16 -50.95 9.85
CA ALA A 398 25.11 -51.18 8.76
C ALA A 398 24.54 -50.65 7.42
N ALA A 399 23.26 -50.89 7.14
CA ALA A 399 22.61 -50.32 5.95
C ALA A 399 22.60 -48.79 5.96
N ALA A 400 22.32 -48.16 7.11
CA ALA A 400 22.36 -46.70 7.26
C ALA A 400 23.78 -46.14 7.10
N ALA A 401 24.80 -46.85 7.56
CA ALA A 401 26.21 -46.48 7.35
C ALA A 401 26.59 -46.50 5.85
N ARG A 402 26.17 -47.52 5.11
CA ARG A 402 26.37 -47.59 3.66
C ARG A 402 25.66 -46.42 2.95
N LEU A 403 24.41 -46.11 3.28
CA LEU A 403 23.65 -45.01 2.70
C LEU A 403 24.26 -43.61 3.00
N ARG A 404 24.96 -43.50 4.11
CA ARG A 404 25.66 -42.24 4.48
C ARG A 404 27.04 -42.14 3.86
N GLY A 405 27.50 -43.12 3.04
CA GLY A 405 28.85 -43.18 2.50
C GLY A 405 29.90 -43.39 3.60
N GLN A 406 29.52 -43.86 4.78
CA GLN A 406 30.38 -44.19 5.89
C GLN A 406 30.81 -45.68 5.80
N ASP A 407 31.54 -46.06 4.70
CA ASP A 407 32.34 -47.26 4.76
C ASP A 407 33.50 -46.99 5.70
N ALA A 408 33.48 -47.61 6.84
CA ALA A 408 34.51 -47.92 7.85
C ALA A 408 35.78 -47.03 8.01
N GLY A 409 35.85 -45.92 7.35
CA GLY A 409 36.87 -44.93 7.52
C GLY A 409 36.20 -43.64 8.07
N GLY A 410 36.31 -43.44 9.35
CA GLY A 410 35.74 -42.24 10.00
C GLY A 410 36.30 -41.01 9.28
N VAL A 411 35.45 -40.24 8.64
CA VAL A 411 35.77 -38.87 8.24
C VAL A 411 35.93 -38.08 9.54
N VAL A 412 37.18 -37.99 9.98
CA VAL A 412 37.54 -37.03 11.03
C VAL A 412 37.37 -35.65 10.41
N VAL A 413 36.28 -34.99 10.71
CA VAL A 413 36.11 -33.58 10.33
C VAL A 413 37.07 -32.77 11.18
N ASP A 414 38.19 -32.39 10.59
CA ASP A 414 39.15 -31.49 11.23
C ASP A 414 38.55 -30.08 11.32
N LEU A 415 37.93 -29.80 12.46
CA LEU A 415 37.37 -28.47 12.74
C LEU A 415 38.40 -27.34 12.68
N ALA A 416 39.71 -27.67 12.81
CA ALA A 416 40.78 -26.69 12.64
C ALA A 416 40.93 -26.21 11.20
N SER A 417 40.57 -27.03 10.22
CA SER A 417 40.56 -26.66 8.80
C SER A 417 39.45 -25.63 8.51
N TYR A 418 38.29 -25.75 9.14
CA TYR A 418 37.20 -24.76 9.01
C TYR A 418 37.53 -23.44 9.70
N ALA A 419 38.17 -23.47 10.85
CA ALA A 419 38.63 -22.26 11.56
C ALA A 419 39.67 -21.47 10.74
N ARG A 420 40.55 -22.15 9.99
CA ARG A 420 41.50 -21.52 9.08
C ARG A 420 40.84 -20.88 7.85
N LEU A 421 39.83 -21.53 7.26
CA LEU A 421 39.06 -20.97 6.13
C LEU A 421 38.24 -19.73 6.57
N ALA A 422 37.69 -19.71 7.78
CA ALA A 422 36.96 -18.56 8.29
C ALA A 422 37.87 -17.34 8.62
N GLN A 423 39.18 -17.55 8.81
CA GLN A 423 40.16 -16.46 9.02
C GLN A 423 40.68 -15.86 7.68
N VAL A 424 40.58 -16.57 6.56
CA VAL A 424 40.99 -16.08 5.23
C VAL A 424 39.87 -15.29 4.53
N ALA A 425 38.64 -15.38 5.03
CA ALA A 425 37.44 -14.68 4.50
C ALA A 425 37.08 -13.37 5.23
N ARG A 426 38.04 -12.82 6.00
CA ARG A 426 37.91 -11.48 6.65
C ARG A 426 38.85 -10.47 5.99
#